data_115e840aa9eedb6dee76b788e5bf71a2
#
_entry.id   115e840aa9eedb6dee76b788e5bf71a2
#
_cell.length_a   1.000
_cell.length_b   1.000
_cell.length_c   1.000
_cell.angle_alpha   90.00
_cell.angle_beta   90.00
_cell.angle_gamma   90.00
#
_symmetry.space_group_name_H-M   'P 1'
#
loop_
_entity.id
_entity.type
_entity.pdbx_description
1 polymer ?
#
loop_
_entity_poly.entity_id
_entity_poly.type
_entity_poly.pdbx_seq_one_letter_code
_entity_poly.pdbx_strand_id
1 'polypeptide(L)'
;MNYEQVQKLNPADFKRYCRLHQETFKEMVKIVKAEKVFQKKSGRPSKLCVEDQILITLSYLWEYPTFFHLGIKWGINESNAYRIVIRTEKALINSGLFNLPGKKNLYQSQNEIKTVAVDVSEHEIERPQKKQKKYYSCKQKYHTIKSQVLANTKSTEIICTAFSNGKTHDFSLFKKSKIGMNEELELWGDKGYQGIKKIHTNSRTPIKKIKNKKLSQAEKVLNRQLAKDRIIENIHRSLNIFRILSSRYRNRRRRFGLRFNLIAGIYNYELYLKRN
;
A
#
# COMPACT_ATOMS: atom_id res chain seq x y z
N MET A 1 10.66 11.10 21.37
CA MET A 1 9.58 12.11 21.34
C MET A 1 8.29 11.36 21.65
N ASN A 2 7.65 11.67 22.78
CA ASN A 2 6.38 11.07 23.21
C ASN A 2 5.18 11.90 22.69
N TYR A 3 3.95 11.43 22.93
CA TYR A 3 2.75 12.14 22.46
C TYR A 3 2.62 13.55 23.06
N GLU A 4 3.01 13.77 24.32
CA GLU A 4 2.98 15.08 24.96
C GLU A 4 3.82 16.15 24.22
N GLN A 5 4.88 15.72 23.54
CA GLN A 5 5.70 16.58 22.70
C GLN A 5 5.11 16.75 21.31
N VAL A 6 4.60 15.64 20.73
CA VAL A 6 4.05 15.61 19.36
C VAL A 6 2.77 16.42 19.25
N GLN A 7 1.90 16.40 20.25
CA GLN A 7 0.64 17.15 20.24
C GLN A 7 0.83 18.69 20.22
N LYS A 8 2.00 19.19 20.64
CA LYS A 8 2.34 20.62 20.62
C LYS A 8 2.81 21.10 19.24
N LEU A 9 3.04 20.18 18.30
CA LEU A 9 3.46 20.54 16.96
C LEU A 9 2.31 21.20 16.20
N ASN A 10 2.63 22.19 15.37
CA ASN A 10 1.67 22.72 14.41
C ASN A 10 1.27 21.63 13.39
N PRO A 11 0.16 21.77 12.65
CA PRO A 11 -0.33 20.73 11.73
C PRO A 11 0.68 20.31 10.67
N ALA A 12 1.52 21.23 10.17
CA ALA A 12 2.53 20.93 9.16
C ALA A 12 3.67 20.06 9.72
N ASP A 13 4.18 20.42 10.89
CA ASP A 13 5.25 19.66 11.57
C ASP A 13 4.74 18.33 12.10
N PHE A 14 3.49 18.28 12.59
CA PHE A 14 2.85 17.03 12.97
C PHE A 14 2.81 16.07 11.76
N LYS A 15 2.33 16.54 10.61
CA LYS A 15 2.30 15.76 9.37
C LYS A 15 3.69 15.35 8.92
N ARG A 16 4.68 16.23 9.05
CA ARG A 16 6.07 15.91 8.73
C ARG A 16 6.62 14.80 9.62
N TYR A 17 6.23 14.79 10.91
CA TYR A 17 6.68 13.80 11.89
C TYR A 17 5.93 12.47 11.77
N CYS A 18 4.58 12.49 11.75
CA CYS A 18 3.73 11.31 11.73
C CYS A 18 3.45 10.75 10.33
N ARG A 19 3.72 11.55 9.27
CA ARG A 19 3.39 11.27 7.85
C ARG A 19 1.90 11.14 7.55
N LEU A 20 1.06 11.68 8.43
CA LEU A 20 -0.39 11.74 8.27
C LEU A 20 -0.95 12.99 8.96
N HIS A 21 -2.18 13.34 8.62
CA HIS A 21 -2.88 14.49 9.24
C HIS A 21 -3.25 14.18 10.70
N GLN A 22 -3.41 15.23 11.51
CA GLN A 22 -3.83 15.10 12.92
C GLN A 22 -5.18 14.42 13.04
N GLU A 23 -6.10 14.67 12.10
CA GLU A 23 -7.44 14.05 12.03
C GLU A 23 -7.33 12.54 11.89
N THR A 24 -6.49 12.05 10.96
CA THR A 24 -6.23 10.62 10.79
C THR A 24 -5.67 9.99 12.06
N PHE A 25 -4.74 10.69 12.71
CA PHE A 25 -4.18 10.22 13.99
C PHE A 25 -5.24 10.13 15.09
N LYS A 26 -6.12 11.14 15.21
CA LYS A 26 -7.23 11.15 16.17
C LYS A 26 -8.19 9.97 15.94
N GLU A 27 -8.51 9.66 14.67
CA GLU A 27 -9.35 8.49 14.35
C GLU A 27 -8.65 7.16 14.72
N MET A 28 -7.33 7.04 14.46
CA MET A 28 -6.57 5.87 14.92
C MET A 28 -6.62 5.72 16.45
N VAL A 29 -6.55 6.82 17.20
CA VAL A 29 -6.66 6.81 18.66
C VAL A 29 -8.03 6.32 19.10
N LYS A 30 -9.12 6.82 18.50
CA LYS A 30 -10.50 6.37 18.80
C LYS A 30 -10.65 4.86 18.58
N ILE A 31 -10.18 4.36 17.43
CA ILE A 31 -10.24 2.94 17.08
C ILE A 31 -9.50 2.08 18.11
N VAL A 32 -8.26 2.43 18.42
CA VAL A 32 -7.44 1.62 19.34
C VAL A 32 -7.98 1.69 20.78
N LYS A 33 -8.54 2.84 21.20
CA LYS A 33 -9.22 2.96 22.49
C LYS A 33 -10.48 2.08 22.56
N ALA A 34 -11.31 2.11 21.52
CA ALA A 34 -12.51 1.28 21.44
C ALA A 34 -12.19 -0.22 21.52
N GLU A 35 -11.19 -0.70 20.75
CA GLU A 35 -10.82 -2.12 20.81
C GLU A 35 -10.30 -2.54 22.19
N LYS A 36 -9.62 -1.65 22.92
CA LYS A 36 -9.16 -1.94 24.29
C LYS A 36 -10.30 -2.15 25.28
N VAL A 37 -11.41 -1.42 25.11
CA VAL A 37 -12.59 -1.56 25.98
C VAL A 37 -13.19 -2.97 25.84
N PHE A 38 -13.19 -3.54 24.63
CA PHE A 38 -13.70 -4.91 24.39
C PHE A 38 -12.73 -6.02 24.82
N GLN A 39 -11.46 -5.71 25.05
CA GLN A 39 -10.50 -6.70 25.51
C GLN A 39 -10.52 -6.80 27.04
N LYS A 40 -11.39 -7.65 27.59
CA LYS A 40 -11.40 -8.07 29.01
C LYS A 40 -10.11 -8.84 29.34
N LYS A 41 -8.97 -8.19 29.44
CA LYS A 41 -7.72 -8.83 29.89
C LYS A 41 -7.37 -8.31 31.27
N SER A 42 -7.34 -9.22 32.24
CA SER A 42 -6.66 -9.03 33.51
C SER A 42 -5.16 -8.92 33.24
N GLY A 43 -4.45 -8.06 33.93
CA GLY A 43 -3.01 -7.91 33.83
C GLY A 43 -2.54 -6.48 34.05
N ARG A 44 -1.21 -6.31 34.23
CA ARG A 44 -0.62 -5.00 34.46
C ARG A 44 -0.92 -4.05 33.30
N PRO A 45 -1.43 -2.84 33.54
CA PRO A 45 -1.65 -1.82 32.52
C PRO A 45 -0.38 -1.52 31.72
N SER A 46 -0.56 -1.14 30.44
CA SER A 46 0.58 -0.71 29.61
C SER A 46 1.21 0.55 30.18
N LYS A 47 2.55 0.60 30.21
CA LYS A 47 3.29 1.81 30.60
C LYS A 47 3.08 2.97 29.63
N LEU A 48 2.70 2.68 28.39
CA LEU A 48 2.52 3.66 27.31
C LEU A 48 1.05 3.93 27.06
N CYS A 49 0.66 5.18 26.92
CA CYS A 49 -0.69 5.57 26.51
C CYS A 49 -1.01 5.05 25.11
N VAL A 50 -2.28 5.15 24.69
CA VAL A 50 -2.70 4.68 23.36
C VAL A 50 -2.02 5.45 22.25
N GLU A 51 -1.92 6.73 22.43
CA GLU A 51 -1.29 7.67 21.51
C GLU A 51 0.17 7.28 21.23
N ASP A 52 0.94 6.98 22.27
CA ASP A 52 2.33 6.52 22.14
C ASP A 52 2.42 5.15 21.44
N GLN A 53 1.47 4.24 21.69
CA GLN A 53 1.43 2.96 21.01
C GLN A 53 1.19 3.12 19.50
N ILE A 54 0.39 4.11 19.10
CA ILE A 54 0.18 4.45 17.69
C ILE A 54 1.45 5.09 17.12
N LEU A 55 2.10 6.03 17.83
CA LEU A 55 3.35 6.64 17.39
C LEU A 55 4.46 5.60 17.17
N ILE A 56 4.59 4.61 18.07
CA ILE A 56 5.51 3.47 17.88
C ILE A 56 5.19 2.72 16.58
N THR A 57 3.90 2.46 16.34
CA THR A 57 3.47 1.72 15.15
C THR A 57 3.73 2.50 13.88
N LEU A 58 3.42 3.79 13.86
CA LEU A 58 3.72 4.69 12.75
C LEU A 58 5.23 4.79 12.49
N SER A 59 6.05 4.96 13.54
CA SER A 59 7.50 4.97 13.45
C SER A 59 8.03 3.65 12.85
N TYR A 60 7.45 2.50 13.25
CA TYR A 60 7.79 1.21 12.68
C TYR A 60 7.46 1.11 11.18
N LEU A 61 6.31 1.59 10.75
CA LEU A 61 5.91 1.56 9.34
C LEU A 61 6.72 2.57 8.50
N TRP A 62 6.94 3.75 9.05
CA TRP A 62 7.54 4.88 8.36
C TRP A 62 9.08 4.84 8.31
N GLU A 63 9.76 4.69 9.46
CA GLU A 63 11.22 4.67 9.56
C GLU A 63 11.79 3.25 9.37
N TYR A 64 10.99 2.25 9.68
CA TYR A 64 11.29 0.83 9.66
C TYR A 64 12.51 0.46 10.52
N PRO A 65 12.59 0.94 11.78
CA PRO A 65 13.63 0.52 12.71
C PRO A 65 13.46 -0.96 13.12
N THR A 66 14.44 -1.54 13.81
CA THR A 66 14.26 -2.83 14.48
C THR A 66 13.39 -2.68 15.72
N PHE A 67 12.76 -3.76 16.17
CA PHE A 67 12.02 -3.73 17.44
C PHE A 67 12.93 -3.46 18.64
N PHE A 68 14.20 -3.87 18.57
CA PHE A 68 15.21 -3.54 19.55
C PHE A 68 15.41 -2.01 19.66
N HIS A 69 15.62 -1.32 18.53
CA HIS A 69 15.75 0.14 18.53
C HIS A 69 14.48 0.84 19.02
N LEU A 70 13.30 0.35 18.66
CA LEU A 70 12.05 0.86 19.20
C LEU A 70 11.96 0.67 20.70
N GLY A 71 12.38 -0.50 21.18
CA GLY A 71 12.42 -0.80 22.61
C GLY A 71 13.26 0.24 23.38
N ILE A 72 14.49 0.47 22.94
CA ILE A 72 15.39 1.47 23.54
C ILE A 72 14.78 2.88 23.46
N LYS A 73 14.34 3.31 22.28
CA LYS A 73 13.77 4.65 22.04
C LYS A 73 12.59 4.97 22.96
N TRP A 74 11.79 3.95 23.31
CA TRP A 74 10.55 4.11 24.09
C TRP A 74 10.64 3.57 25.52
N GLY A 75 11.81 3.14 25.99
CA GLY A 75 12.02 2.61 27.34
C GLY A 75 11.21 1.34 27.63
N ILE A 76 11.01 0.49 26.63
CA ILE A 76 10.27 -0.78 26.73
C ILE A 76 11.09 -1.95 26.15
N ASN A 77 10.74 -3.17 26.56
CA ASN A 77 11.37 -4.36 26.01
C ASN A 77 11.02 -4.56 24.54
N GLU A 78 11.93 -5.11 23.73
CA GLU A 78 11.76 -5.43 22.30
C GLU A 78 10.49 -6.24 22.04
N SER A 79 10.22 -7.27 22.87
CA SER A 79 9.01 -8.09 22.73
C SER A 79 7.73 -7.29 22.96
N ASN A 80 7.77 -6.26 23.82
CA ASN A 80 6.62 -5.37 24.03
C ASN A 80 6.45 -4.42 22.85
N ALA A 81 7.52 -3.88 22.29
CA ALA A 81 7.46 -3.08 21.07
C ALA A 81 6.82 -3.88 19.92
N TYR A 82 7.24 -5.13 19.72
CA TYR A 82 6.62 -6.05 18.76
C TYR A 82 5.13 -6.25 19.01
N ARG A 83 4.73 -6.58 20.26
CA ARG A 83 3.32 -6.81 20.61
C ARG A 83 2.47 -5.56 20.41
N ILE A 84 2.98 -4.38 20.73
CA ILE A 84 2.29 -3.10 20.52
C ILE A 84 2.01 -2.90 19.04
N VAL A 85 3.04 -3.00 18.19
CA VAL A 85 2.88 -2.82 16.73
C VAL A 85 1.86 -3.80 16.17
N ILE A 86 1.98 -5.11 16.48
CA ILE A 86 1.06 -6.13 15.97
C ILE A 86 -0.39 -5.90 16.42
N ARG A 87 -0.58 -5.49 17.68
CA ARG A 87 -1.91 -5.21 18.23
C ARG A 87 -2.54 -3.98 17.58
N THR A 88 -1.78 -2.91 17.47
CA THR A 88 -2.24 -1.66 16.83
C THR A 88 -2.57 -1.90 15.36
N GLU A 89 -1.69 -2.58 14.59
CA GLU A 89 -1.98 -2.97 13.20
C GLU A 89 -3.30 -3.75 13.11
N LYS A 90 -3.54 -4.70 14.01
CA LYS A 90 -4.76 -5.53 14.03
C LYS A 90 -5.99 -4.67 14.31
N ALA A 91 -5.91 -3.76 15.29
CA ALA A 91 -7.01 -2.86 15.63
C ALA A 91 -7.41 -1.98 14.44
N LEU A 92 -6.42 -1.36 13.79
CA LEU A 92 -6.66 -0.49 12.64
C LEU A 92 -7.26 -1.23 11.45
N ILE A 93 -6.84 -2.48 11.20
CA ILE A 93 -7.37 -3.30 10.10
C ILE A 93 -8.80 -3.75 10.41
N ASN A 94 -9.06 -4.21 11.63
CA ASN A 94 -10.37 -4.72 12.03
C ASN A 94 -11.42 -3.61 12.09
N SER A 95 -11.03 -2.35 12.25
CA SER A 95 -11.97 -1.22 12.30
C SER A 95 -12.75 -1.02 11.00
N GLY A 96 -12.24 -1.50 9.88
CA GLY A 96 -12.82 -1.27 8.56
C GLY A 96 -12.53 0.10 7.96
N LEU A 97 -12.18 1.11 8.76
CA LEU A 97 -11.97 2.50 8.30
C LEU A 97 -10.83 2.61 7.29
N PHE A 98 -9.76 1.83 7.46
CA PHE A 98 -8.61 1.80 6.57
C PHE A 98 -8.63 0.61 5.61
N ASN A 99 -9.82 0.10 5.28
CA ASN A 99 -9.97 -0.94 4.29
C ASN A 99 -10.05 -0.35 2.89
N LEU A 100 -9.56 -1.12 1.91
CA LEU A 100 -9.73 -0.76 0.51
C LEU A 100 -11.17 -1.09 0.07
N PRO A 101 -11.73 -0.34 -0.90
CA PRO A 101 -13.07 -0.59 -1.42
C PRO A 101 -13.29 -2.03 -1.90
N GLY A 102 -12.24 -2.63 -2.44
CA GLY A 102 -12.26 -4.02 -2.90
C GLY A 102 -12.80 -4.20 -4.31
N LYS A 103 -12.62 -5.43 -4.83
CA LYS A 103 -12.97 -5.76 -6.21
C LYS A 103 -14.45 -5.59 -6.55
N LYS A 104 -15.35 -5.71 -5.56
CA LYS A 104 -16.79 -5.59 -5.78
C LYS A 104 -17.19 -4.22 -6.34
N ASN A 105 -16.46 -3.16 -5.97
CA ASN A 105 -16.71 -1.81 -6.48
C ASN A 105 -16.48 -1.65 -7.99
N LEU A 106 -15.76 -2.58 -8.61
CA LEU A 106 -15.51 -2.57 -10.06
C LEU A 106 -16.69 -3.12 -10.89
N TYR A 107 -17.65 -3.79 -10.25
CA TYR A 107 -18.85 -4.34 -10.90
C TYR A 107 -20.07 -3.43 -10.77
N GLN A 108 -20.08 -2.51 -9.79
CA GLN A 108 -21.23 -1.67 -9.52
C GLN A 108 -21.30 -0.54 -10.55
N SER A 109 -22.30 -0.61 -11.45
CA SER A 109 -22.56 0.42 -12.47
C SER A 109 -22.93 1.78 -11.91
N GLN A 110 -23.32 1.87 -10.63
CA GLN A 110 -23.66 3.12 -9.94
C GLN A 110 -22.43 3.90 -9.45
N ASN A 111 -21.21 3.33 -9.53
CA ASN A 111 -20.00 4.02 -9.12
C ASN A 111 -19.52 4.96 -10.24
N GLU A 112 -19.16 6.19 -9.90
CA GLU A 112 -18.56 7.19 -10.79
C GLU A 112 -17.18 6.80 -11.36
N ILE A 113 -16.76 5.54 -11.17
CA ILE A 113 -15.47 5.03 -11.66
C ILE A 113 -15.60 4.74 -13.15
N LYS A 114 -15.05 5.62 -13.98
CA LYS A 114 -15.01 5.43 -15.45
C LYS A 114 -13.74 4.76 -15.94
N THR A 115 -12.62 5.06 -15.29
CA THR A 115 -11.30 4.60 -15.73
C THR A 115 -10.47 4.16 -14.54
N VAL A 116 -9.86 3.00 -14.64
CA VAL A 116 -8.92 2.47 -13.66
C VAL A 116 -7.58 2.18 -14.30
N ALA A 117 -6.53 2.31 -13.52
CA ALA A 117 -5.19 1.96 -13.94
C ALA A 117 -4.64 0.82 -13.07
N VAL A 118 -3.84 -0.07 -13.68
CA VAL A 118 -3.18 -1.19 -13.02
C VAL A 118 -1.68 -1.13 -13.22
N ASP A 119 -0.93 -1.34 -12.15
CA ASP A 119 0.53 -1.48 -12.20
C ASP A 119 1.04 -2.40 -11.09
N VAL A 120 2.28 -2.84 -11.22
CA VAL A 120 2.96 -3.72 -10.26
C VAL A 120 4.27 -3.11 -9.82
N SER A 121 4.42 -2.93 -8.52
CA SER A 121 5.70 -2.61 -7.90
C SER A 121 6.38 -3.85 -7.31
N GLU A 122 7.71 -3.83 -7.30
CA GLU A 122 8.54 -4.86 -6.69
C GLU A 122 9.17 -4.34 -5.40
N HIS A 123 9.05 -5.13 -4.33
CA HIS A 123 9.59 -4.80 -3.01
C HIS A 123 10.66 -5.81 -2.63
N GLU A 124 11.85 -5.31 -2.28
CA GLU A 124 12.95 -6.17 -1.83
C GLU A 124 12.57 -6.91 -0.55
N ILE A 125 12.96 -8.18 -0.48
CA ILE A 125 12.78 -9.03 0.71
C ILE A 125 14.10 -9.70 1.10
N GLU A 126 14.20 -10.12 2.36
CA GLU A 126 15.28 -11.02 2.78
C GLU A 126 15.29 -12.29 1.92
N ARG A 127 16.49 -12.76 1.60
CA ARG A 127 16.67 -14.00 0.85
C ARG A 127 15.93 -15.14 1.54
N PRO A 128 14.95 -15.79 0.87
CA PRO A 128 14.23 -16.90 1.46
C PRO A 128 15.14 -18.11 1.71
N GLN A 129 14.96 -18.79 2.82
CA GLN A 129 15.67 -20.05 3.08
C GLN A 129 15.27 -21.16 2.10
N LYS A 130 13.96 -21.24 1.77
CA LYS A 130 13.40 -22.23 0.82
C LYS A 130 12.75 -21.53 -0.38
N LYS A 131 12.69 -22.22 -1.52
CA LYS A 131 12.02 -21.77 -2.76
C LYS A 131 12.58 -20.44 -3.30
N GLN A 132 13.88 -20.18 -3.15
CA GLN A 132 14.55 -18.92 -3.54
C GLN A 132 14.24 -18.53 -4.98
N LYS A 133 14.32 -19.47 -5.94
CA LYS A 133 14.04 -19.25 -7.38
C LYS A 133 12.67 -18.62 -7.64
N LYS A 134 11.65 -18.82 -6.76
CA LYS A 134 10.31 -18.22 -6.92
C LYS A 134 10.29 -16.73 -6.62
N TYR A 135 11.17 -16.27 -5.75
CA TYR A 135 11.21 -14.87 -5.31
C TYR A 135 12.28 -14.04 -6.01
N TYR A 136 13.17 -14.68 -6.78
CA TYR A 136 14.22 -13.97 -7.49
C TYR A 136 13.66 -13.21 -8.68
N SER A 137 13.85 -11.87 -8.69
CA SER A 137 13.52 -11.01 -9.82
C SER A 137 14.74 -10.87 -10.73
N CYS A 138 14.62 -11.36 -11.97
CA CYS A 138 15.67 -11.18 -12.97
C CYS A 138 15.87 -9.72 -13.35
N LYS A 139 14.82 -8.89 -13.22
CA LYS A 139 14.87 -7.44 -13.49
C LYS A 139 15.65 -6.71 -12.40
N GLN A 140 15.35 -7.00 -11.14
CA GLN A 140 15.93 -6.30 -9.98
C GLN A 140 17.23 -6.93 -9.48
N LYS A 141 17.56 -8.18 -9.91
CA LYS A 141 18.74 -8.95 -9.48
C LYS A 141 18.76 -9.32 -7.98
N TYR A 142 17.62 -9.26 -7.29
CA TYR A 142 17.45 -9.69 -5.90
C TYR A 142 16.06 -10.32 -5.68
N HIS A 143 15.79 -10.77 -4.45
CA HIS A 143 14.54 -11.43 -4.10
C HIS A 143 13.47 -10.37 -3.79
N THR A 144 12.29 -10.52 -4.41
CA THR A 144 11.19 -9.56 -4.29
C THR A 144 9.84 -10.21 -4.01
N ILE A 145 8.92 -9.41 -3.47
CA ILE A 145 7.48 -9.59 -3.54
C ILE A 145 6.94 -8.55 -4.49
N LYS A 146 6.00 -8.95 -5.34
CA LYS A 146 5.24 -8.04 -6.21
C LYS A 146 3.92 -7.67 -5.57
N SER A 147 3.60 -6.39 -5.61
CA SER A 147 2.30 -5.85 -5.25
C SER A 147 1.66 -5.18 -6.47
N GLN A 148 0.53 -5.71 -6.90
CA GLN A 148 -0.32 -5.11 -7.91
C GLN A 148 -1.27 -4.13 -7.22
N VAL A 149 -1.38 -2.94 -7.77
CA VAL A 149 -2.32 -1.90 -7.35
C VAL A 149 -3.27 -1.63 -8.50
N LEU A 150 -4.56 -1.59 -8.22
CA LEU A 150 -5.59 -1.09 -9.11
C LEU A 150 -6.19 0.17 -8.50
N ALA A 151 -6.17 1.27 -9.22
CA ALA A 151 -6.61 2.57 -8.73
C ALA A 151 -7.49 3.32 -9.72
N ASN A 152 -8.41 4.12 -9.22
CA ASN A 152 -9.21 5.05 -10.01
C ASN A 152 -8.30 6.17 -10.55
N THR A 153 -8.33 6.41 -11.85
CA THR A 153 -7.46 7.41 -12.49
C THR A 153 -7.84 8.85 -12.12
N LYS A 154 -9.11 9.12 -11.88
CA LYS A 154 -9.61 10.46 -11.53
C LYS A 154 -9.36 10.78 -10.05
N SER A 155 -9.73 9.87 -9.19
CA SER A 155 -9.62 10.08 -7.74
C SER A 155 -8.28 9.68 -7.14
N THR A 156 -7.43 8.97 -7.86
CA THR A 156 -6.18 8.35 -7.37
C THR A 156 -6.38 7.37 -6.20
N GLU A 157 -7.62 7.01 -5.91
CA GLU A 157 -7.97 6.07 -4.85
C GLU A 157 -7.59 4.63 -5.23
N ILE A 158 -6.93 3.94 -4.33
CA ILE A 158 -6.59 2.52 -4.50
C ILE A 158 -7.84 1.69 -4.23
N ILE A 159 -8.30 0.94 -5.24
CA ILE A 159 -9.51 0.12 -5.16
C ILE A 159 -9.19 -1.25 -4.57
N CYS A 160 -8.19 -1.93 -5.12
CA CYS A 160 -7.77 -3.24 -4.63
C CYS A 160 -6.31 -3.53 -4.94
N THR A 161 -5.77 -4.54 -4.27
CA THR A 161 -4.40 -5.01 -4.42
C THR A 161 -4.35 -6.52 -4.65
N ALA A 162 -3.23 -6.99 -5.22
CA ALA A 162 -2.90 -8.41 -5.28
C ALA A 162 -1.40 -8.62 -5.12
N PHE A 163 -0.99 -9.77 -4.60
CA PHE A 163 0.41 -10.04 -4.28
C PHE A 163 0.89 -11.33 -4.93
N SER A 164 2.17 -11.34 -5.32
CA SER A 164 2.84 -12.54 -5.81
C SER A 164 4.33 -12.53 -5.47
N ASN A 165 5.00 -13.63 -5.78
CA ASN A 165 6.46 -13.69 -5.70
C ASN A 165 7.12 -12.97 -6.89
N GLY A 166 8.38 -12.55 -6.73
CA GLY A 166 9.10 -11.72 -7.71
C GLY A 166 9.26 -12.32 -9.10
N LYS A 167 9.30 -13.66 -9.23
CA LYS A 167 9.40 -14.34 -10.53
C LYS A 167 8.12 -14.22 -11.37
N THR A 168 6.97 -13.95 -10.76
CA THR A 168 5.70 -13.91 -11.47
C THR A 168 5.67 -12.72 -12.44
N HIS A 169 5.31 -12.95 -13.71
CA HIS A 169 5.11 -11.88 -14.68
C HIS A 169 3.87 -11.04 -14.30
N ASP A 170 3.91 -9.72 -14.52
CA ASP A 170 2.89 -8.77 -14.05
C ASP A 170 1.50 -9.11 -14.62
N PHE A 171 1.40 -9.38 -15.91
CA PHE A 171 0.15 -9.84 -16.53
C PHE A 171 -0.33 -11.21 -15.99
N SER A 172 0.59 -12.11 -15.62
CA SER A 172 0.22 -13.37 -14.95
C SER A 172 -0.33 -13.14 -13.55
N LEU A 173 0.18 -12.13 -12.82
CA LEU A 173 -0.37 -11.71 -11.53
C LEU A 173 -1.80 -11.17 -11.71
N PHE A 174 -2.02 -10.32 -12.72
CA PHE A 174 -3.34 -9.78 -13.03
C PHE A 174 -4.35 -10.91 -13.31
N LYS A 175 -4.01 -11.89 -14.17
CA LYS A 175 -4.85 -13.07 -14.44
C LYS A 175 -5.19 -13.85 -13.16
N LYS A 176 -4.19 -14.13 -12.33
CA LYS A 176 -4.35 -14.87 -11.06
C LYS A 176 -5.19 -14.12 -10.05
N SER A 177 -5.16 -12.80 -10.08
CA SER A 177 -5.94 -11.97 -9.18
C SER A 177 -7.45 -12.08 -9.41
N LYS A 178 -7.88 -12.61 -10.56
CA LYS A 178 -9.29 -12.78 -10.93
C LYS A 178 -10.10 -11.50 -10.67
N ILE A 179 -9.56 -10.38 -11.11
CA ILE A 179 -10.26 -9.10 -11.06
C ILE A 179 -11.20 -9.06 -12.24
N GLY A 180 -12.50 -9.18 -11.98
CA GLY A 180 -13.52 -8.86 -12.96
C GLY A 180 -13.96 -7.41 -12.75
N MET A 181 -14.48 -6.80 -13.80
CA MET A 181 -14.95 -5.44 -13.80
C MET A 181 -16.04 -5.25 -14.85
N ASN A 182 -16.86 -4.22 -14.72
CA ASN A 182 -17.89 -3.87 -15.69
C ASN A 182 -17.23 -3.58 -17.06
N GLU A 183 -17.87 -4.03 -18.14
CA GLU A 183 -17.37 -3.87 -19.52
C GLU A 183 -17.21 -2.41 -19.95
N GLU A 184 -18.02 -1.50 -19.39
CA GLU A 184 -17.96 -0.06 -19.65
C GLU A 184 -16.71 0.59 -19.02
N LEU A 185 -16.14 -0.04 -18.00
CA LEU A 185 -15.02 0.50 -17.26
C LEU A 185 -13.74 0.40 -18.11
N GLU A 186 -13.06 1.53 -18.31
CA GLU A 186 -11.83 1.54 -19.08
C GLU A 186 -10.64 1.14 -18.19
N LEU A 187 -9.84 0.17 -18.64
CA LEU A 187 -8.66 -0.32 -17.90
C LEU A 187 -7.36 0.10 -18.58
N TRP A 188 -6.51 0.82 -17.86
CA TRP A 188 -5.17 1.22 -18.31
C TRP A 188 -4.09 0.36 -17.68
N GLY A 189 -3.22 -0.21 -18.50
CA GLY A 189 -2.06 -0.97 -18.07
C GLY A 189 -0.78 -0.48 -18.75
N ASP A 190 0.36 -0.82 -18.17
CA ASP A 190 1.67 -0.56 -18.77
C ASP A 190 1.99 -1.52 -19.94
N LYS A 191 3.19 -1.40 -20.52
CA LYS A 191 3.67 -2.29 -21.61
C LYS A 191 3.75 -3.76 -21.22
N GLY A 192 3.76 -4.09 -19.93
CA GLY A 192 3.79 -5.47 -19.42
C GLY A 192 2.46 -6.19 -19.55
N TYR A 193 1.37 -5.46 -19.81
CA TYR A 193 0.00 -6.00 -19.91
C TYR A 193 -0.46 -6.28 -21.35
N GLN A 194 0.46 -6.53 -22.28
CA GLN A 194 0.10 -6.90 -23.65
C GLN A 194 -0.83 -8.12 -23.67
N GLY A 195 -1.95 -8.00 -24.41
CA GLY A 195 -2.99 -9.03 -24.48
C GLY A 195 -4.09 -8.88 -23.41
N ILE A 196 -4.09 -7.83 -22.59
CA ILE A 196 -5.14 -7.55 -21.61
C ILE A 196 -6.52 -7.39 -22.26
N LYS A 197 -6.60 -6.93 -23.52
CA LYS A 197 -7.82 -6.83 -24.33
C LYS A 197 -8.57 -8.16 -24.48
N LYS A 198 -7.88 -9.30 -24.38
CA LYS A 198 -8.51 -10.64 -24.39
C LYS A 198 -9.27 -10.96 -23.10
N ILE A 199 -9.02 -10.19 -22.03
CA ILE A 199 -9.65 -10.38 -20.72
C ILE A 199 -10.67 -9.28 -20.47
N HIS A 200 -10.34 -8.05 -20.88
CA HIS A 200 -11.19 -6.87 -20.76
C HIS A 200 -11.05 -6.04 -22.04
N THR A 201 -12.11 -6.03 -22.85
CA THR A 201 -12.11 -5.44 -24.20
C THR A 201 -11.84 -3.93 -24.16
N ASN A 202 -12.44 -3.24 -23.20
CA ASN A 202 -12.25 -1.81 -22.96
C ASN A 202 -10.95 -1.54 -22.16
N SER A 203 -9.81 -1.87 -22.79
CA SER A 203 -8.50 -1.65 -22.15
C SER A 203 -7.51 -0.96 -23.07
N ARG A 204 -6.63 -0.15 -22.47
CA ARG A 204 -5.55 0.57 -23.15
C ARG A 204 -4.20 0.19 -22.59
N THR A 205 -3.25 -0.11 -23.49
CA THR A 205 -1.84 -0.31 -23.16
C THR A 205 -0.99 0.44 -24.17
N PRO A 206 0.19 0.94 -23.78
CA PRO A 206 1.10 1.57 -24.72
C PRO A 206 1.49 0.62 -25.85
N ILE A 207 1.52 1.14 -27.07
CA ILE A 207 1.90 0.38 -28.26
C ILE A 207 3.38 0.03 -28.18
N LYS A 208 3.70 -1.27 -28.28
CA LYS A 208 5.07 -1.75 -28.23
C LYS A 208 5.73 -1.61 -29.61
N LYS A 209 6.96 -1.08 -29.63
CA LYS A 209 7.78 -1.05 -30.83
C LYS A 209 8.06 -2.49 -31.30
N ILE A 210 7.66 -2.83 -32.49
CA ILE A 210 7.98 -4.10 -33.15
C ILE A 210 9.39 -4.02 -33.72
N LYS A 211 10.13 -5.13 -33.71
CA LYS A 211 11.47 -5.23 -34.27
C LYS A 211 11.42 -4.77 -35.74
N ASN A 212 12.25 -3.84 -36.14
CA ASN A 212 12.36 -3.24 -37.49
C ASN A 212 11.20 -2.31 -37.93
N LYS A 213 10.22 -1.97 -37.05
CA LYS A 213 9.19 -0.98 -37.38
C LYS A 213 9.24 0.19 -36.41
N LYS A 214 9.43 1.42 -36.91
CA LYS A 214 9.35 2.63 -36.10
C LYS A 214 7.88 2.92 -35.77
N LEU A 215 7.62 3.39 -34.54
CA LEU A 215 6.27 3.86 -34.17
C LEU A 215 5.91 5.08 -35.03
N SER A 216 4.66 5.13 -35.52
CA SER A 216 4.11 6.29 -36.20
C SER A 216 4.03 7.51 -35.28
N GLN A 217 3.85 8.68 -35.81
CA GLN A 217 3.70 9.91 -35.01
C GLN A 217 2.44 9.83 -34.14
N ALA A 218 1.33 9.31 -34.67
CA ALA A 218 0.09 9.09 -33.92
C ALA A 218 0.28 8.12 -32.74
N GLU A 219 0.98 6.99 -32.98
CA GLU A 219 1.30 6.01 -31.92
C GLU A 219 2.21 6.61 -30.82
N LYS A 220 3.15 7.48 -31.19
CA LYS A 220 3.98 8.20 -30.24
C LYS A 220 3.16 9.18 -29.39
N VAL A 221 2.23 9.92 -30.02
CA VAL A 221 1.31 10.85 -29.31
C VAL A 221 0.44 10.08 -28.34
N LEU A 222 -0.17 8.98 -28.76
CA LEU A 222 -0.99 8.12 -27.90
C LEU A 222 -0.17 7.57 -26.72
N ASN A 223 1.03 7.05 -26.97
CA ASN A 223 1.91 6.57 -25.90
C ASN A 223 2.33 7.69 -24.94
N ARG A 224 2.48 8.92 -25.45
CA ARG A 224 2.81 10.10 -24.65
C ARG A 224 1.63 10.54 -23.78
N GLN A 225 0.39 10.47 -24.29
CA GLN A 225 -0.82 10.71 -23.51
C GLN A 225 -0.96 9.70 -22.37
N LEU A 226 -0.85 8.41 -22.66
CA LEU A 226 -0.87 7.35 -21.64
C LEU A 226 0.27 7.46 -20.62
N ALA A 227 1.43 8.04 -21.02
CA ALA A 227 2.54 8.26 -20.10
C ALA A 227 2.39 9.55 -19.27
N LYS A 228 1.60 10.54 -19.72
CA LYS A 228 1.33 11.76 -18.93
C LYS A 228 0.48 11.45 -17.69
N ASP A 229 -0.38 10.45 -17.78
CA ASP A 229 -1.21 10.01 -16.67
C ASP A 229 -0.43 9.07 -15.72
N ARG A 230 0.69 9.58 -15.19
CA ARG A 230 1.56 8.88 -14.21
C ARG A 230 0.92 8.69 -12.83
N ILE A 231 -0.40 8.50 -12.82
CA ILE A 231 -1.19 8.44 -11.59
C ILE A 231 -0.67 7.33 -10.68
N ILE A 232 -0.44 6.14 -11.22
CA ILE A 232 0.03 5.00 -10.41
C ILE A 232 1.47 5.19 -9.94
N GLU A 233 2.33 5.81 -10.75
CA GLU A 233 3.70 6.14 -10.30
C GLU A 233 3.65 7.07 -9.07
N ASN A 234 2.74 8.05 -9.05
CA ASN A 234 2.54 8.94 -7.91
C ASN A 234 1.98 8.20 -6.69
N ILE A 235 1.05 7.25 -6.90
CA ILE A 235 0.55 6.38 -5.84
C ILE A 235 1.70 5.55 -5.26
N HIS A 236 2.49 4.87 -6.09
CA HIS A 236 3.65 4.09 -5.64
C HIS A 236 4.66 4.97 -4.89
N ARG A 237 4.92 6.18 -5.37
CA ARG A 237 5.79 7.14 -4.68
C ARG A 237 5.24 7.49 -3.30
N SER A 238 3.94 7.73 -3.19
CA SER A 238 3.27 8.02 -1.91
C SER A 238 3.31 6.85 -0.93
N LEU A 239 3.13 5.61 -1.41
CA LEU A 239 3.25 4.42 -0.58
C LEU A 239 4.70 4.14 -0.16
N ASN A 240 5.67 4.38 -1.04
CA ASN A 240 7.10 4.17 -0.79
C ASN A 240 7.72 5.19 0.18
N ILE A 241 7.01 6.24 0.55
CA ILE A 241 7.36 7.08 1.69
C ILE A 241 7.50 6.22 2.96
N PHE A 242 6.67 5.19 3.12
CA PHE A 242 6.79 4.24 4.20
C PHE A 242 7.94 3.27 3.95
N ARG A 243 9.05 3.43 4.67
CA ARG A 243 10.28 2.65 4.49
C ARG A 243 10.09 1.14 4.62
N ILE A 244 9.06 0.69 5.32
CA ILE A 244 8.72 -0.74 5.37
C ILE A 244 8.39 -1.31 3.99
N LEU A 245 7.93 -0.48 3.03
CA LEU A 245 7.64 -0.87 1.65
C LEU A 245 8.81 -0.61 0.69
N SER A 246 9.64 0.41 0.96
CA SER A 246 10.75 0.81 0.07
C SER A 246 12.11 0.24 0.49
N SER A 247 12.26 -0.24 1.71
CA SER A 247 13.48 -0.92 2.19
C SER A 247 13.33 -2.44 2.10
N ARG A 248 14.45 -3.16 2.29
CA ARG A 248 14.42 -4.63 2.38
C ARG A 248 13.50 -5.10 3.50
N TYR A 249 12.42 -5.82 3.14
CA TYR A 249 11.44 -6.32 4.10
C TYR A 249 11.99 -7.47 4.95
N ARG A 250 12.14 -7.26 6.28
CA ARG A 250 12.84 -8.13 7.24
C ARG A 250 11.96 -9.15 7.97
N ASN A 251 10.65 -9.18 7.71
CA ASN A 251 9.72 -10.04 8.46
C ASN A 251 9.43 -11.39 7.77
N ARG A 252 10.39 -11.98 7.07
CA ARG A 252 10.23 -13.26 6.35
C ARG A 252 8.94 -13.33 5.52
N ARG A 253 8.53 -12.22 4.88
CA ARG A 253 7.29 -12.03 4.11
C ARG A 253 5.99 -12.07 4.92
N ARG A 254 6.04 -12.35 6.21
CA ARG A 254 4.85 -12.37 7.07
C ARG A 254 4.25 -10.98 7.13
N ARG A 255 2.91 -10.92 7.08
CA ARG A 255 2.12 -9.67 7.18
C ARG A 255 2.41 -8.63 6.09
N PHE A 256 3.19 -8.94 5.03
CA PHE A 256 3.52 -7.97 3.99
C PHE A 256 2.24 -7.40 3.35
N GLY A 257 1.36 -8.26 2.80
CA GLY A 257 0.13 -7.82 2.14
C GLY A 257 -0.81 -7.07 3.10
N LEU A 258 -0.88 -7.49 4.37
CA LEU A 258 -1.68 -6.85 5.40
C LEU A 258 -1.18 -5.42 5.68
N ARG A 259 0.14 -5.22 5.82
CA ARG A 259 0.76 -3.92 6.04
C ARG A 259 0.65 -3.03 4.81
N PHE A 260 0.83 -3.60 3.63
CA PHE A 260 0.64 -2.88 2.38
C PHE A 260 -0.79 -2.35 2.28
N ASN A 261 -1.79 -3.20 2.55
CA ASN A 261 -3.20 -2.81 2.51
C ASN A 261 -3.55 -1.77 3.58
N LEU A 262 -3.00 -1.88 4.79
CA LEU A 262 -3.18 -0.86 5.82
C LEU A 262 -2.62 0.50 5.37
N ILE A 263 -1.41 0.53 4.82
CA ILE A 263 -0.79 1.76 4.31
C ILE A 263 -1.61 2.32 3.13
N ALA A 264 -2.07 1.46 2.23
CA ALA A 264 -2.94 1.87 1.12
C ALA A 264 -4.29 2.41 1.61
N GLY A 265 -4.88 1.82 2.66
CA GLY A 265 -6.09 2.33 3.29
C GLY A 265 -5.89 3.67 3.99
N ILE A 266 -4.77 3.85 4.68
CA ILE A 266 -4.39 5.15 5.26
C ILE A 266 -4.22 6.20 4.14
N TYR A 267 -3.55 5.84 3.04
CA TYR A 267 -3.42 6.71 1.87
C TYR A 267 -4.79 7.15 1.32
N ASN A 268 -5.73 6.23 1.15
CA ASN A 268 -7.08 6.54 0.69
C ASN A 268 -7.80 7.47 1.67
N TYR A 269 -7.69 7.23 2.97
CA TYR A 269 -8.29 8.07 4.00
C TYR A 269 -7.71 9.50 4.00
N GLU A 270 -6.40 9.63 3.83
CA GLU A 270 -5.72 10.92 3.66
C GLU A 270 -6.16 11.66 2.39
N LEU A 271 -6.48 10.93 1.30
CA LEU A 271 -7.07 11.52 0.10
C LEU A 271 -8.47 12.04 0.35
N TYR A 272 -9.29 11.28 1.07
CA TYR A 272 -10.65 11.67 1.45
C TYR A 272 -10.64 12.99 2.24
N LEU A 273 -9.79 13.09 3.26
CA LEU A 273 -9.65 14.31 4.08
C LEU A 273 -9.20 15.55 3.29
N LYS A 274 -8.47 15.38 2.20
CA LYS A 274 -8.05 16.51 1.36
C LYS A 274 -9.14 17.05 0.42
N ARG A 275 -10.19 16.26 0.18
CA ARG A 275 -11.27 16.61 -0.73
C ARG A 275 -12.45 17.24 -0.03
N ASN A 276 -12.58 16.96 1.26
CA ASN A 276 -13.58 17.54 2.15
C ASN A 276 -12.94 18.56 3.08
#